data_ca7c392cab2a5e542350c47ee7c1d697
#
_entry.id   ca7c392cab2a5e542350c47ee7c1d697
#
_cell.length_a   1.000
_cell.length_b   1.000
_cell.length_c   1.000
_cell.angle_alpha   90.00
_cell.angle_beta   90.00
_cell.angle_gamma   90.00
#
_symmetry.space_group_name_H-M   'P 1'
#
loop_
_entity.id
_entity.type
_entity.pdbx_description
1 polymer ?
#
loop_
_entity_poly.entity_id
_entity_poly.type
_entity_poly.pdbx_seq_one_letter_code
_entity_poly.pdbx_strand_id
1 'polypeptide(L)'
;MHHRTYVSHLECSRTGERLPAGRLANLSPNGAPLLVRYDLGRAKRELDRDRIARGSDSLWRYAPLLPLRDMDHLVTLGEGMTPLLETPRLAACLGCRRALVKDESANPTGTFKARGMAAAVSVANELGVKKFGAPSAGNAASALAAYAARAGLEANLFMPRDVPRANVVECQSMGAKVTLVDGLISDCGRIVAERSPQEGWFDVSTLKEPYRIEGKKTMGLELAEQLGWRLPDAVFYPTGGGVGLIGMWKAFAELESLGWIGPERPKMIAVQAAGCAPIVRAWEAGASESRYWENAVTVASGLRVPKAIGDFLVLNGVRESAGTAVAVSDQDMLDAGRLLAQTEGIFGAPEGAACVAAAQRLLREGFLASDDELVIYNTGTGLKYLEAWDPVGEEF
;
A
#
# COMPACT_ATOMS: atom_id res chain seq x y z
N MET A 1 21.18 20.33 -6.35
CA MET A 1 20.18 21.34 -5.93
C MET A 1 19.59 20.88 -4.62
N HIS A 2 19.75 21.62 -3.54
CA HIS A 2 19.11 21.25 -2.27
C HIS A 2 17.60 21.23 -2.46
N HIS A 3 17.04 20.04 -2.52
CA HIS A 3 15.62 19.84 -2.52
C HIS A 3 15.08 20.14 -1.12
N ARG A 4 14.04 20.97 -1.03
CA ARG A 4 13.45 21.37 0.24
C ARG A 4 12.21 20.54 0.50
N THR A 5 12.30 19.55 1.40
CA THR A 5 11.11 18.91 1.96
C THR A 5 10.46 19.81 3.03
N TYR A 6 9.14 19.68 3.21
CA TYR A 6 8.37 20.36 4.25
C TYR A 6 8.17 19.50 5.49
N VAL A 7 8.92 18.42 5.66
CA VAL A 7 8.87 17.58 6.88
C VAL A 7 9.14 18.44 8.11
N SER A 8 8.26 18.35 9.10
CA SER A 8 8.39 19.02 10.39
C SER A 8 8.81 18.07 11.51
N HIS A 9 8.07 16.98 11.72
CA HIS A 9 8.30 16.04 12.82
C HIS A 9 7.72 14.66 12.50
N LEU A 10 8.03 13.67 13.34
CA LEU A 10 7.31 12.40 13.42
C LEU A 10 6.27 12.52 14.54
N GLU A 11 5.13 11.90 14.38
CA GLU A 11 4.05 11.94 15.35
C GLU A 11 3.54 10.54 15.67
N CYS A 12 3.40 10.23 16.95
CA CYS A 12 2.78 9.00 17.40
C CYS A 12 1.30 8.97 16.97
N SER A 13 0.90 7.97 16.22
CA SER A 13 -0.46 7.86 15.68
C SER A 13 -1.56 7.67 16.73
N ARG A 14 -1.21 7.34 17.98
CA ARG A 14 -2.15 7.16 19.09
C ARG A 14 -2.20 8.34 20.05
N THR A 15 -1.05 8.90 20.39
CA THR A 15 -0.96 9.91 21.45
C THR A 15 -0.74 11.32 20.94
N GLY A 16 -0.40 11.49 19.64
CA GLY A 16 -0.01 12.79 19.10
C GLY A 16 1.37 13.27 19.58
N GLU A 17 2.12 12.47 20.36
CA GLU A 17 3.47 12.80 20.80
C GLU A 17 4.37 13.07 19.60
N ARG A 18 5.11 14.19 19.66
CA ARG A 18 6.01 14.62 18.58
C ARG A 18 7.45 14.18 18.86
N LEU A 19 8.05 13.57 17.85
CA LEU A 19 9.45 13.16 17.84
C LEU A 19 10.20 13.89 16.74
N PRO A 20 11.51 14.17 16.92
CA PRO A 20 12.30 14.81 15.87
C PRO A 20 12.33 13.98 14.60
N ALA A 21 12.10 14.63 13.46
CA ALA A 21 12.38 14.04 12.15
C ALA A 21 13.91 14.04 11.88
N GLY A 22 14.38 13.15 10.99
CA GLY A 22 15.80 13.03 10.62
C GLY A 22 16.61 12.13 11.57
N ARG A 23 15.93 11.25 12.28
CA ARG A 23 16.50 10.13 13.03
C ARG A 23 15.89 8.84 12.56
N LEU A 24 16.67 7.76 12.61
CA LEU A 24 16.12 6.42 12.47
C LEU A 24 15.09 6.21 13.58
N ALA A 25 13.89 5.85 13.17
CA ALA A 25 12.81 5.57 14.09
C ALA A 25 11.99 4.39 13.55
N ASN A 26 11.63 3.49 14.45
CA ASN A 26 10.65 2.44 14.18
C ASN A 26 9.29 2.85 14.75
N LEU A 27 8.87 2.27 15.86
CA LEU A 27 7.62 2.63 16.53
C LEU A 27 7.85 3.79 17.51
N SER A 28 6.77 4.43 17.93
CA SER A 28 6.81 5.38 19.04
C SER A 28 7.19 4.66 20.36
N PRO A 29 7.57 5.39 21.43
CA PRO A 29 7.82 4.79 22.74
C PRO A 29 6.66 3.92 23.27
N ASN A 30 5.43 4.23 22.84
CA ASN A 30 4.22 3.47 23.20
C ASN A 30 3.93 2.29 22.26
N GLY A 31 4.85 1.92 21.36
CA GLY A 31 4.67 0.82 20.40
C GLY A 31 3.69 1.10 19.27
N ALA A 32 3.28 2.35 19.05
CA ALA A 32 2.37 2.72 17.97
C ALA A 32 3.13 3.17 16.69
N PRO A 33 2.52 3.04 15.51
CA PRO A 33 3.09 3.57 14.28
C PRO A 33 3.38 5.07 14.37
N LEU A 34 4.47 5.50 13.74
CA LEU A 34 4.80 6.90 13.56
C LEU A 34 4.31 7.41 12.21
N LEU A 35 3.81 8.63 12.19
CA LEU A 35 3.40 9.34 10.98
C LEU A 35 4.34 10.53 10.74
N VAL A 36 4.80 10.70 9.51
CA VAL A 36 5.55 11.89 9.11
C VAL A 36 4.58 13.06 8.99
N ARG A 37 4.91 14.19 9.59
CA ARG A 37 4.11 15.42 9.52
C ARG A 37 4.88 16.51 8.78
N TYR A 38 4.13 17.37 8.09
CA TYR A 38 4.66 18.42 7.24
C TYR A 38 4.18 19.79 7.71
N ASP A 39 4.98 20.82 7.47
CA ASP A 39 4.55 22.22 7.59
C ASP A 39 3.70 22.57 6.36
N LEU A 40 2.44 22.14 6.39
CA LEU A 40 1.51 22.35 5.28
C LEU A 40 1.14 23.82 5.10
N GLY A 41 1.18 24.61 6.18
CA GLY A 41 0.94 26.06 6.09
C GLY A 41 2.01 26.76 5.26
N ARG A 42 3.28 26.37 5.45
CA ARG A 42 4.38 26.85 4.65
C ARG A 42 4.35 26.28 3.23
N ALA A 43 4.11 24.97 3.10
CA ALA A 43 3.97 24.30 1.81
C ALA A 43 2.90 24.96 0.94
N LYS A 44 1.74 25.32 1.52
CA LYS A 44 0.64 26.02 0.83
C LYS A 44 1.08 27.36 0.21
N ARG A 45 1.96 28.10 0.88
CA ARG A 45 2.45 29.41 0.39
C ARG A 45 3.55 29.31 -0.65
N GLU A 46 4.35 28.22 -0.60
CA GLU A 46 5.58 28.09 -1.38
C GLU A 46 5.45 27.08 -2.54
N LEU A 47 4.53 26.12 -2.49
CA LEU A 47 4.33 25.12 -3.54
C LEU A 47 3.28 25.58 -4.55
N ASP A 48 3.63 25.35 -5.81
CA ASP A 48 2.75 25.49 -6.95
C ASP A 48 2.34 24.09 -7.45
N ARG A 49 1.05 23.81 -7.41
CA ARG A 49 0.43 22.56 -7.86
C ARG A 49 0.78 22.24 -9.31
N ASP A 50 0.66 23.23 -10.20
CA ASP A 50 0.90 23.03 -11.62
C ASP A 50 2.39 22.82 -11.94
N ARG A 51 3.27 23.38 -11.11
CA ARG A 51 4.71 23.12 -11.20
C ARG A 51 5.03 21.68 -10.78
N ILE A 52 4.38 21.18 -9.75
CA ILE A 52 4.53 19.76 -9.32
C ILE A 52 4.06 18.83 -10.43
N ALA A 53 2.90 19.09 -11.03
CA ALA A 53 2.36 18.28 -12.12
C ALA A 53 3.25 18.23 -13.37
N ARG A 54 4.12 19.23 -13.58
CA ARG A 54 5.15 19.24 -14.63
C ARG A 54 6.48 18.61 -14.21
N GLY A 55 6.55 18.00 -13.03
CA GLY A 55 7.73 17.33 -12.50
C GLY A 55 8.06 15.99 -13.21
N SER A 56 8.89 15.16 -12.58
CA SER A 56 9.29 13.86 -13.12
C SER A 56 8.11 12.91 -13.25
N ASP A 57 8.20 11.94 -14.17
CA ASP A 57 7.19 10.86 -14.32
C ASP A 57 7.42 9.72 -13.32
N SER A 58 7.50 10.09 -12.04
CA SER A 58 7.64 9.17 -10.91
C SER A 58 6.99 9.77 -9.66
N LEU A 59 6.87 8.97 -8.60
CA LEU A 59 6.36 9.46 -7.30
C LEU A 59 7.21 10.63 -6.75
N TRP A 60 8.45 10.78 -7.21
CA TRP A 60 9.38 11.80 -6.75
C TRP A 60 9.06 13.21 -7.27
N ARG A 61 8.06 13.36 -8.18
CA ARG A 61 7.50 14.68 -8.47
C ARG A 61 6.90 15.34 -7.22
N TYR A 62 6.44 14.53 -6.27
CA TYR A 62 5.92 14.99 -4.98
C TYR A 62 6.98 15.08 -3.88
N ALA A 63 8.26 15.04 -4.23
CA ALA A 63 9.36 15.03 -3.27
C ALA A 63 9.27 16.13 -2.18
N PRO A 64 8.77 17.38 -2.44
CA PRO A 64 8.55 18.34 -1.37
C PRO A 64 7.62 17.86 -0.24
N LEU A 65 6.69 16.97 -0.55
CA LEU A 65 5.75 16.33 0.38
C LEU A 65 6.18 14.92 0.78
N LEU A 66 7.45 14.55 0.59
CA LEU A 66 8.04 13.28 0.97
C LEU A 66 9.18 13.48 1.97
N PRO A 67 9.56 12.42 2.74
CA PRO A 67 10.47 12.59 3.88
C PRO A 67 11.94 12.69 3.52
N LEU A 68 12.36 12.39 2.29
CA LEU A 68 13.75 12.52 1.84
C LEU A 68 14.18 13.98 1.82
N ARG A 69 15.28 14.31 2.44
CA ARG A 69 15.82 15.69 2.57
C ARG A 69 16.92 15.99 1.57
N ASP A 70 17.75 14.99 1.32
CA ASP A 70 18.88 15.09 0.39
C ASP A 70 18.69 14.12 -0.78
N MET A 71 18.49 14.69 -1.97
CA MET A 71 18.29 13.93 -3.21
C MET A 71 19.50 13.14 -3.67
N ASP A 72 20.68 13.38 -3.12
CA ASP A 72 21.88 12.57 -3.40
C ASP A 72 21.75 11.14 -2.83
N HIS A 73 20.82 10.93 -1.89
CA HIS A 73 20.47 9.63 -1.31
C HIS A 73 19.24 8.98 -1.97
N LEU A 74 18.73 9.57 -3.03
CA LEU A 74 17.58 9.04 -3.76
C LEU A 74 17.87 7.65 -4.33
N VAL A 75 16.99 6.71 -4.01
CA VAL A 75 16.96 5.36 -4.57
C VAL A 75 15.66 5.17 -5.33
N THR A 76 15.75 5.11 -6.66
CA THR A 76 14.58 5.01 -7.54
C THR A 76 14.80 3.99 -8.66
N LEU A 77 13.73 3.36 -9.09
CA LEU A 77 13.61 2.50 -10.26
C LEU A 77 12.50 3.01 -11.21
N GLY A 78 12.05 4.27 -11.02
CA GLY A 78 11.01 4.89 -11.84
C GLY A 78 9.57 4.58 -11.36
N GLU A 79 9.40 4.23 -10.10
CA GLU A 79 8.10 3.92 -9.49
C GLU A 79 7.18 5.13 -9.43
N GLY A 80 5.88 4.86 -9.48
CA GLY A 80 4.85 5.90 -9.46
C GLY A 80 4.34 6.28 -10.84
N MET A 81 3.46 7.25 -10.90
CA MET A 81 2.73 7.71 -12.10
C MET A 81 2.12 6.55 -12.90
N THR A 82 1.60 5.58 -12.17
CA THR A 82 0.96 4.39 -12.73
C THR A 82 -0.31 4.75 -13.49
N PRO A 83 -0.71 3.94 -14.49
CA PRO A 83 -1.91 4.20 -15.27
C PRO A 83 -3.19 4.28 -14.41
N LEU A 84 -4.04 5.25 -14.72
CA LEU A 84 -5.44 5.29 -14.29
C LEU A 84 -6.28 5.01 -15.54
N LEU A 85 -6.74 3.76 -15.67
CA LEU A 85 -7.37 3.22 -16.87
C LEU A 85 -8.88 3.36 -16.79
N GLU A 86 -9.49 3.93 -17.85
CA GLU A 86 -10.92 3.84 -18.06
C GLU A 86 -11.30 2.39 -18.37
N THR A 87 -12.32 1.87 -17.70
CA THR A 87 -12.76 0.48 -17.84
C THR A 87 -14.24 0.38 -18.18
N PRO A 88 -14.65 0.83 -19.41
CA PRO A 88 -16.06 0.97 -19.76
C PRO A 88 -16.79 -0.36 -19.85
N ARG A 89 -16.12 -1.45 -20.28
CA ARG A 89 -16.74 -2.78 -20.34
C ARG A 89 -16.95 -3.37 -18.96
N LEU A 90 -15.99 -3.17 -18.07
CA LEU A 90 -16.13 -3.53 -16.64
C LEU A 90 -17.26 -2.70 -16.02
N ALA A 91 -17.31 -1.39 -16.23
CA ALA A 91 -18.38 -0.51 -15.72
C ALA A 91 -19.77 -0.98 -16.14
N ALA A 92 -19.94 -1.38 -17.42
CA ALA A 92 -21.19 -1.96 -17.92
C ALA A 92 -21.54 -3.27 -17.21
N CYS A 93 -20.58 -4.16 -16.97
CA CYS A 93 -20.79 -5.42 -16.22
C CYS A 93 -21.13 -5.16 -14.75
N LEU A 94 -20.56 -4.12 -14.13
CA LEU A 94 -20.85 -3.72 -12.76
C LEU A 94 -22.21 -3.02 -12.62
N GLY A 95 -22.76 -2.47 -13.74
CA GLY A 95 -23.98 -1.67 -13.73
C GLY A 95 -23.78 -0.26 -13.18
N CYS A 96 -22.57 0.32 -13.34
CA CYS A 96 -22.26 1.69 -12.95
C CYS A 96 -21.86 2.56 -14.14
N ARG A 97 -21.99 3.88 -13.97
CA ARG A 97 -21.68 4.85 -15.03
C ARG A 97 -20.19 4.88 -15.38
N ARG A 98 -19.31 4.79 -14.37
CA ARG A 98 -17.87 4.93 -14.56
C ARG A 98 -17.09 4.11 -13.54
N ALA A 99 -16.24 3.24 -14.01
CA ALA A 99 -15.25 2.55 -13.23
C ALA A 99 -13.86 2.81 -13.82
N LEU A 100 -12.90 3.08 -12.95
CA LEU A 100 -11.51 3.30 -13.28
C LEU A 100 -10.66 2.26 -12.54
N VAL A 101 -9.63 1.75 -13.18
CA VAL A 101 -8.63 0.89 -12.54
C VAL A 101 -7.33 1.67 -12.41
N LYS A 102 -6.88 1.88 -11.16
CA LYS A 102 -5.53 2.36 -10.87
C LYS A 102 -4.60 1.16 -10.89
N ASP A 103 -3.82 1.02 -11.97
CA ASP A 103 -3.03 -0.18 -12.21
C ASP A 103 -1.61 -0.06 -11.64
N GLU A 104 -1.45 -0.47 -10.40
CA GLU A 104 -0.17 -0.49 -9.68
C GLU A 104 0.76 -1.64 -10.13
N SER A 105 0.31 -2.53 -11.02
CA SER A 105 1.14 -3.60 -11.59
C SER A 105 2.25 -3.05 -12.49
N ALA A 106 2.11 -1.83 -12.98
CA ALA A 106 3.11 -1.12 -13.77
C ALA A 106 4.35 -0.67 -12.97
N ASN A 107 4.30 -0.72 -11.65
CA ASN A 107 5.47 -0.40 -10.83
C ASN A 107 6.61 -1.41 -10.98
N PRO A 108 7.87 -1.00 -10.70
CA PRO A 108 8.96 -1.95 -10.47
C PRO A 108 8.56 -3.07 -9.51
N THR A 109 9.03 -4.29 -9.75
CA THR A 109 8.61 -5.52 -9.06
C THR A 109 7.12 -5.86 -9.20
N GLY A 110 6.42 -5.26 -10.18
CA GLY A 110 5.05 -5.59 -10.55
C GLY A 110 4.00 -5.28 -9.49
N THR A 111 4.29 -4.44 -8.48
CA THR A 111 3.34 -4.14 -7.40
C THR A 111 3.53 -2.75 -6.79
N PHE A 112 2.47 -2.22 -6.16
CA PHE A 112 2.48 -0.97 -5.40
C PHE A 112 3.50 -0.93 -4.24
N LYS A 113 4.08 -2.09 -3.86
CA LYS A 113 5.07 -2.16 -2.78
C LYS A 113 6.33 -1.36 -3.10
N ALA A 114 6.67 -1.22 -4.38
CA ALA A 114 7.75 -0.38 -4.87
C ALA A 114 7.72 1.03 -4.28
N ARG A 115 6.57 1.70 -4.29
CA ARG A 115 6.40 3.07 -3.77
C ARG A 115 6.90 3.23 -2.33
N GLY A 116 6.46 2.32 -1.46
CA GLY A 116 6.84 2.39 -0.04
C GLY A 116 8.30 2.05 0.18
N MET A 117 8.85 1.09 -0.57
CA MET A 117 10.26 0.73 -0.43
C MET A 117 11.18 1.78 -1.03
N ALA A 118 10.80 2.45 -2.13
CA ALA A 118 11.54 3.59 -2.64
C ALA A 118 11.72 4.69 -1.57
N ALA A 119 10.63 5.09 -0.91
CA ALA A 119 10.69 6.10 0.14
C ALA A 119 11.49 5.61 1.36
N ALA A 120 11.21 4.40 1.86
CA ALA A 120 11.87 3.87 3.05
C ALA A 120 13.37 3.63 2.84
N VAL A 121 13.78 3.06 1.70
CA VAL A 121 15.19 2.79 1.42
C VAL A 121 15.95 4.10 1.17
N SER A 122 15.37 5.08 0.46
CA SER A 122 15.99 6.38 0.25
C SER A 122 16.25 7.11 1.56
N VAL A 123 15.25 7.20 2.44
CA VAL A 123 15.43 7.85 3.75
C VAL A 123 16.37 7.06 4.65
N ALA A 124 16.29 5.74 4.65
CA ALA A 124 17.21 4.90 5.42
C ALA A 124 18.67 5.05 4.94
N ASN A 125 18.88 5.16 3.61
CA ASN A 125 20.19 5.43 3.01
C ASN A 125 20.71 6.80 3.44
N GLU A 126 19.88 7.85 3.40
CA GLU A 126 20.22 9.20 3.92
C GLU A 126 20.63 9.14 5.41
N LEU A 127 19.96 8.31 6.21
CA LEU A 127 20.23 8.13 7.64
C LEU A 127 21.33 7.11 7.94
N GLY A 128 22.08 6.63 6.93
CA GLY A 128 23.26 5.82 7.07
C GLY A 128 23.02 4.32 7.29
N VAL A 129 21.80 3.81 7.09
CA VAL A 129 21.48 2.38 7.17
C VAL A 129 22.29 1.60 6.13
N LYS A 130 22.84 0.43 6.54
CA LYS A 130 23.58 -0.47 5.66
C LYS A 130 22.90 -1.81 5.46
N LYS A 131 22.02 -2.20 6.39
CA LYS A 131 21.37 -3.50 6.40
C LYS A 131 19.91 -3.38 6.78
N PHE A 132 19.06 -4.07 6.05
CA PHE A 132 17.64 -4.18 6.34
C PHE A 132 17.26 -5.57 6.84
N GLY A 133 16.26 -5.63 7.72
CA GLY A 133 15.53 -6.84 8.08
C GLY A 133 14.05 -6.68 7.79
N ALA A 134 13.40 -7.67 7.19
CA ALA A 134 11.96 -7.63 6.98
C ALA A 134 11.31 -9.01 6.97
N PRO A 135 10.15 -9.18 7.64
CA PRO A 135 9.24 -10.27 7.39
C PRO A 135 8.35 -9.92 6.19
N SER A 136 8.03 -10.88 5.34
CA SER A 136 7.14 -10.63 4.20
C SER A 136 6.44 -11.89 3.71
N ALA A 137 5.16 -11.74 3.35
CA ALA A 137 4.41 -12.76 2.62
C ALA A 137 4.60 -12.66 1.09
N GLY A 138 5.68 -12.01 0.60
CA GLY A 138 6.03 -11.97 -0.83
C GLY A 138 6.38 -10.56 -1.33
N ASN A 139 5.42 -9.82 -1.85
CA ASN A 139 5.66 -8.58 -2.62
C ASN A 139 6.44 -7.48 -1.90
N ALA A 140 6.35 -7.38 -0.57
CA ALA A 140 7.14 -6.39 0.17
C ALA A 140 8.63 -6.78 0.24
N ALA A 141 8.93 -8.10 0.28
CA ALA A 141 10.29 -8.61 0.20
C ALA A 141 10.89 -8.34 -1.17
N SER A 142 10.17 -8.65 -2.26
CA SER A 142 10.60 -8.37 -3.63
C SER A 142 10.96 -6.89 -3.82
N ALA A 143 10.08 -6.00 -3.38
CA ALA A 143 10.35 -4.57 -3.45
C ALA A 143 11.57 -4.16 -2.61
N LEU A 144 11.70 -4.67 -1.37
CA LEU A 144 12.87 -4.37 -0.54
C LEU A 144 14.17 -4.88 -1.19
N ALA A 145 14.16 -6.09 -1.72
CA ALA A 145 15.33 -6.67 -2.43
C ALA A 145 15.77 -5.77 -3.59
N ALA A 146 14.81 -5.32 -4.43
CA ALA A 146 15.08 -4.46 -5.59
C ALA A 146 15.71 -3.11 -5.18
N TYR A 147 15.10 -2.41 -4.21
CA TYR A 147 15.59 -1.10 -3.81
C TYR A 147 16.87 -1.19 -2.97
N ALA A 148 17.05 -2.23 -2.15
CA ALA A 148 18.31 -2.47 -1.45
C ALA A 148 19.45 -2.77 -2.43
N ALA A 149 19.23 -3.63 -3.44
CA ALA A 149 20.18 -3.89 -4.51
C ALA A 149 20.55 -2.60 -5.26
N ARG A 150 19.55 -1.79 -5.62
CA ARG A 150 19.75 -0.50 -6.30
C ARG A 150 20.62 0.47 -5.48
N ALA A 151 20.48 0.41 -4.15
CA ALA A 151 21.24 1.25 -3.21
C ALA A 151 22.61 0.65 -2.81
N GLY A 152 22.94 -0.57 -3.22
CA GLY A 152 24.12 -1.29 -2.74
C GLY A 152 24.05 -1.66 -1.25
N LEU A 153 22.85 -1.92 -0.72
CA LEU A 153 22.57 -2.22 0.70
C LEU A 153 22.15 -3.68 0.88
N GLU A 154 22.36 -4.21 2.08
CA GLU A 154 22.02 -5.60 2.40
C GLU A 154 20.55 -5.74 2.80
N ALA A 155 19.85 -6.76 2.24
CA ALA A 155 18.49 -7.13 2.61
C ALA A 155 18.43 -8.56 3.17
N ASN A 156 17.90 -8.70 4.41
CA ASN A 156 17.67 -9.96 5.09
C ASN A 156 16.16 -10.20 5.21
N LEU A 157 15.66 -11.20 4.49
CA LEU A 157 14.23 -11.42 4.29
C LEU A 157 13.81 -12.75 4.93
N PHE A 158 12.75 -12.69 5.73
CA PHE A 158 12.14 -13.84 6.37
C PHE A 158 10.75 -14.04 5.82
N MET A 159 10.49 -15.19 5.20
CA MET A 159 9.27 -15.46 4.44
C MET A 159 8.68 -16.81 4.88
N PRO A 160 7.36 -16.92 5.05
CA PRO A 160 6.71 -18.24 5.15
C PRO A 160 7.03 -19.10 3.94
N ARG A 161 7.09 -20.45 4.11
CA ARG A 161 7.41 -21.36 3.00
C ARG A 161 6.38 -21.38 1.90
N ASP A 162 5.14 -21.06 2.22
CA ASP A 162 3.99 -21.09 1.33
C ASP A 162 3.75 -19.77 0.58
N VAL A 163 4.76 -18.89 0.51
CA VAL A 163 4.68 -17.69 -0.33
C VAL A 163 4.83 -18.05 -1.82
N PRO A 164 4.25 -17.26 -2.73
CA PRO A 164 4.40 -17.49 -4.17
C PRO A 164 5.88 -17.61 -4.57
N ARG A 165 6.21 -18.68 -5.30
CA ARG A 165 7.59 -19.00 -5.71
C ARG A 165 8.27 -17.84 -6.45
N ALA A 166 7.51 -17.12 -7.27
CA ALA A 166 8.02 -15.97 -8.02
C ALA A 166 8.70 -14.93 -7.10
N ASN A 167 8.13 -14.65 -5.93
CA ASN A 167 8.70 -13.70 -4.98
C ASN A 167 10.04 -14.19 -4.38
N VAL A 168 10.17 -15.49 -4.09
CA VAL A 168 11.42 -16.07 -3.58
C VAL A 168 12.53 -15.95 -4.61
N VAL A 169 12.25 -16.39 -5.83
CA VAL A 169 13.21 -16.34 -6.95
C VAL A 169 13.64 -14.90 -7.24
N GLU A 170 12.69 -13.97 -7.27
CA GLU A 170 12.96 -12.54 -7.50
C GLU A 170 13.89 -11.97 -6.42
N CYS A 171 13.60 -12.22 -5.14
CA CYS A 171 14.44 -11.75 -4.03
C CYS A 171 15.86 -12.30 -4.10
N GLN A 172 16.02 -13.60 -4.37
CA GLN A 172 17.32 -14.24 -4.49
C GLN A 172 18.11 -13.72 -5.69
N SER A 173 17.44 -13.51 -6.83
CA SER A 173 18.06 -12.97 -8.04
C SER A 173 18.58 -11.54 -7.85
N MET A 174 17.98 -10.77 -6.93
CA MET A 174 18.43 -9.43 -6.55
C MET A 174 19.48 -9.45 -5.42
N GLY A 175 19.99 -10.62 -5.03
CA GLY A 175 21.05 -10.77 -4.04
C GLY A 175 20.59 -10.65 -2.58
N ALA A 176 19.29 -10.65 -2.30
CA ALA A 176 18.80 -10.64 -0.93
C ALA A 176 19.01 -12.01 -0.24
N LYS A 177 19.30 -11.97 1.06
CA LYS A 177 19.40 -13.16 1.90
C LYS A 177 18.00 -13.60 2.33
N VAL A 178 17.48 -14.66 1.70
CA VAL A 178 16.13 -15.18 1.96
C VAL A 178 16.20 -16.36 2.91
N THR A 179 15.46 -16.28 4.02
CA THR A 179 15.24 -17.39 4.97
C THR A 179 13.77 -17.78 4.90
N LEU A 180 13.49 -19.02 4.49
CA LEU A 180 12.15 -19.59 4.52
C LEU A 180 11.85 -20.16 5.92
N VAL A 181 10.72 -19.75 6.49
CA VAL A 181 10.31 -20.08 7.86
C VAL A 181 9.12 -21.03 7.81
N ASP A 182 9.20 -22.11 8.60
CA ASP A 182 8.07 -23.01 8.83
C ASP A 182 7.13 -22.36 9.85
N GLY A 183 6.23 -21.49 9.36
CA GLY A 183 5.35 -20.68 10.21
C GLY A 183 4.63 -19.58 9.42
N LEU A 184 3.94 -18.70 10.13
CA LEU A 184 3.20 -17.59 9.57
C LEU A 184 4.08 -16.32 9.49
N ILE A 185 3.54 -15.28 8.86
CA ILE A 185 4.18 -13.95 8.81
C ILE A 185 4.47 -13.37 10.20
N SER A 186 3.68 -13.72 11.22
CA SER A 186 3.92 -13.36 12.62
C SER A 186 5.22 -13.96 13.16
N ASP A 187 5.55 -15.22 12.82
CA ASP A 187 6.78 -15.88 13.22
C ASP A 187 7.99 -15.25 12.57
N CYS A 188 7.89 -14.94 11.26
CA CYS A 188 8.90 -14.16 10.57
C CYS A 188 9.12 -12.80 11.24
N GLY A 189 8.04 -12.14 11.65
CA GLY A 189 8.09 -10.84 12.34
C GLY A 189 8.77 -10.91 13.70
N ARG A 190 8.57 -11.99 14.45
CA ARG A 190 9.24 -12.25 15.72
C ARG A 190 10.75 -12.44 15.51
N ILE A 191 11.15 -13.25 14.54
CA ILE A 191 12.57 -13.49 14.21
C ILE A 191 13.28 -12.18 13.84
N VAL A 192 12.66 -11.34 13.00
CA VAL A 192 13.22 -10.05 12.63
C VAL A 192 13.36 -9.13 13.85
N ALA A 193 12.33 -9.05 14.70
CA ALA A 193 12.36 -8.21 15.89
C ALA A 193 13.47 -8.63 16.90
N GLU A 194 13.69 -9.94 17.08
CA GLU A 194 14.71 -10.49 17.96
C GLU A 194 16.13 -10.28 17.40
N ARG A 195 16.31 -10.46 16.08
CA ARG A 195 17.65 -10.40 15.46
C ARG A 195 18.09 -9.00 15.07
N SER A 196 17.18 -8.10 14.73
CA SER A 196 17.54 -6.77 14.23
C SER A 196 18.49 -5.99 15.13
N PRO A 197 18.32 -5.94 16.46
CA PRO A 197 19.25 -5.23 17.35
C PRO A 197 20.66 -5.84 17.37
N GLN A 198 20.76 -7.18 17.25
CA GLN A 198 22.02 -7.91 17.33
C GLN A 198 22.81 -7.82 16.01
N GLU A 199 22.11 -7.82 14.89
CA GLU A 199 22.67 -7.86 13.54
C GLU A 199 22.86 -6.45 12.94
N GLY A 200 22.38 -5.43 13.63
CA GLY A 200 22.39 -4.05 13.14
C GLY A 200 21.46 -3.82 11.92
N TRP A 201 20.34 -4.55 11.86
CA TRP A 201 19.34 -4.35 10.81
C TRP A 201 18.38 -3.23 11.17
N PHE A 202 18.02 -2.44 10.15
CA PHE A 202 16.85 -1.58 10.26
C PHE A 202 15.60 -2.40 9.90
N ASP A 203 14.70 -2.58 10.87
CA ASP A 203 13.45 -3.32 10.69
C ASP A 203 12.47 -2.46 9.88
N VAL A 204 12.26 -2.84 8.60
CA VAL A 204 11.30 -2.20 7.70
C VAL A 204 10.00 -2.99 7.59
N SER A 205 9.59 -3.68 8.65
CA SER A 205 8.27 -4.33 8.73
C SER A 205 7.14 -3.33 8.51
N THR A 206 6.01 -3.84 8.08
CA THR A 206 4.83 -3.03 7.79
C THR A 206 4.39 -2.21 9.00
N LEU A 207 4.36 -0.88 8.87
CA LEU A 207 4.00 0.10 9.91
C LEU A 207 4.94 0.13 11.13
N LYS A 208 6.06 -0.57 11.09
CA LYS A 208 7.10 -0.45 12.13
C LYS A 208 8.15 0.63 11.83
N GLU A 209 8.02 1.31 10.71
CA GLU A 209 8.77 2.49 10.34
C GLU A 209 7.85 3.50 9.62
N PRO A 210 8.12 4.80 9.64
CA PRO A 210 7.17 5.81 9.17
C PRO A 210 7.22 6.08 7.67
N TYR A 211 8.24 5.63 6.95
CA TYR A 211 8.53 6.14 5.59
C TYR A 211 7.79 5.39 4.50
N ARG A 212 7.45 4.11 4.71
CA ARG A 212 6.65 3.33 3.75
C ARG A 212 5.25 3.90 3.53
N ILE A 213 4.65 4.52 4.56
CA ILE A 213 3.37 5.23 4.43
C ILE A 213 3.52 6.38 3.44
N GLU A 214 4.61 7.14 3.53
CA GLU A 214 4.84 8.32 2.69
C GLU A 214 4.98 7.95 1.20
N GLY A 215 5.69 6.88 0.89
CA GLY A 215 5.72 6.36 -0.48
C GLY A 215 4.33 5.93 -0.97
N LYS A 216 3.51 5.31 -0.10
CA LYS A 216 2.14 4.91 -0.42
C LYS A 216 1.16 6.10 -0.53
N LYS A 217 1.41 7.16 0.21
CA LYS A 217 0.67 8.42 0.12
C LYS A 217 0.59 8.93 -1.32
N THR A 218 1.65 8.70 -2.11
CA THR A 218 1.70 9.14 -3.50
C THR A 218 0.60 8.55 -4.38
N MET A 219 0.02 7.39 -4.03
CA MET A 219 -1.17 6.86 -4.72
C MET A 219 -2.36 7.82 -4.65
N GLY A 220 -2.57 8.46 -3.50
CA GLY A 220 -3.63 9.46 -3.33
C GLY A 220 -3.30 10.79 -4.00
N LEU A 221 -2.03 11.21 -3.96
CA LEU A 221 -1.57 12.42 -4.66
C LEU A 221 -1.74 12.28 -6.17
N GLU A 222 -1.29 11.16 -6.74
CA GLU A 222 -1.43 10.86 -8.16
C GLU A 222 -2.88 10.72 -8.59
N LEU A 223 -3.71 10.06 -7.79
CA LEU A 223 -5.13 9.90 -8.09
C LEU A 223 -5.81 11.26 -8.23
N ALA A 224 -5.57 12.17 -7.29
CA ALA A 224 -6.12 13.53 -7.36
C ALA A 224 -5.60 14.29 -8.57
N GLU A 225 -4.30 14.22 -8.88
CA GLU A 225 -3.70 14.86 -10.04
C GLU A 225 -4.28 14.31 -11.35
N GLN A 226 -4.34 12.99 -11.53
CA GLN A 226 -4.84 12.34 -12.73
C GLN A 226 -6.33 12.58 -12.97
N LEU A 227 -7.10 12.83 -11.92
CA LEU A 227 -8.51 13.24 -12.00
C LEU A 227 -8.70 14.77 -12.12
N GLY A 228 -7.64 15.54 -12.36
CA GLY A 228 -7.73 17.00 -12.49
C GLY A 228 -7.94 17.71 -11.15
N TRP A 229 -7.30 17.21 -10.09
CA TRP A 229 -7.35 17.72 -8.71
C TRP A 229 -8.75 17.65 -8.09
N ARG A 230 -9.41 16.56 -8.31
CA ARG A 230 -10.64 16.13 -7.64
C ARG A 230 -10.52 14.69 -7.18
N LEU A 231 -11.48 14.23 -6.40
CA LEU A 231 -11.55 12.84 -5.93
C LEU A 231 -12.78 12.14 -6.50
N PRO A 232 -12.77 10.80 -6.63
CA PRO A 232 -13.94 10.02 -7.06
C PRO A 232 -14.94 9.87 -5.91
N ASP A 233 -16.10 9.25 -6.18
CA ASP A 233 -17.11 8.96 -5.16
C ASP A 233 -16.70 7.80 -4.25
N ALA A 234 -16.01 6.79 -4.77
CA ALA A 234 -15.51 5.67 -3.98
C ALA A 234 -14.15 5.16 -4.45
N VAL A 235 -13.31 4.73 -3.47
CA VAL A 235 -12.01 4.09 -3.69
C VAL A 235 -12.02 2.72 -3.05
N PHE A 236 -11.84 1.68 -3.87
CA PHE A 236 -11.69 0.29 -3.43
C PHE A 236 -10.23 -0.06 -3.24
N TYR A 237 -9.86 -0.49 -2.03
CA TYR A 237 -8.48 -0.79 -1.72
C TYR A 237 -8.31 -2.14 -1.01
N PRO A 238 -7.45 -3.06 -1.53
CA PRO A 238 -7.22 -4.36 -0.91
C PRO A 238 -6.40 -4.18 0.37
N THR A 239 -6.97 -4.60 1.50
CA THR A 239 -6.52 -4.19 2.83
C THR A 239 -6.00 -5.38 3.64
N GLY A 240 -4.70 -5.70 3.49
CA GLY A 240 -3.98 -6.54 4.43
C GLY A 240 -3.50 -5.72 5.62
N GLY A 241 -2.28 -5.17 5.55
CA GLY A 241 -1.74 -4.25 6.57
C GLY A 241 -2.28 -2.82 6.51
N GLY A 242 -3.08 -2.46 5.51
CA GLY A 242 -3.78 -1.18 5.40
C GLY A 242 -2.95 0.05 5.03
N VAL A 243 -1.64 -0.08 4.80
CA VAL A 243 -0.72 1.06 4.62
C VAL A 243 -1.11 1.96 3.46
N GLY A 244 -1.61 1.40 2.37
CA GLY A 244 -2.01 2.19 1.20
C GLY A 244 -3.28 3.01 1.47
N LEU A 245 -4.28 2.42 2.12
CA LEU A 245 -5.50 3.12 2.53
C LEU A 245 -5.16 4.27 3.49
N ILE A 246 -4.32 4.00 4.50
CA ILE A 246 -3.84 5.02 5.46
C ILE A 246 -3.09 6.13 4.72
N GLY A 247 -2.20 5.76 3.78
CA GLY A 247 -1.42 6.72 3.00
C GLY A 247 -2.29 7.61 2.12
N MET A 248 -3.28 7.05 1.41
CA MET A 248 -4.21 7.81 0.58
C MET A 248 -5.10 8.73 1.42
N TRP A 249 -5.64 8.25 2.54
CA TRP A 249 -6.43 9.07 3.45
C TRP A 249 -5.65 10.27 3.98
N LYS A 250 -4.38 10.03 4.35
CA LYS A 250 -3.43 11.08 4.72
C LYS A 250 -3.18 12.06 3.57
N ALA A 251 -3.00 11.56 2.33
CA ALA A 251 -2.79 12.39 1.14
C ALA A 251 -3.95 13.36 0.92
N PHE A 252 -5.19 12.87 1.02
CA PHE A 252 -6.39 13.69 0.81
C PHE A 252 -6.49 14.82 1.86
N ALA A 253 -6.18 14.52 3.13
CA ALA A 253 -6.15 15.54 4.18
C ALA A 253 -5.04 16.60 3.93
N GLU A 254 -3.87 16.19 3.45
CA GLU A 254 -2.78 17.10 3.10
C GLU A 254 -3.13 17.97 1.88
N LEU A 255 -3.72 17.39 0.83
CA LEU A 255 -4.15 18.11 -0.37
C LEU A 255 -5.23 19.15 -0.08
N GLU A 256 -6.19 18.83 0.80
CA GLU A 256 -7.19 19.82 1.25
C GLU A 256 -6.54 20.95 2.02
N SER A 257 -5.63 20.62 2.95
CA SER A 257 -4.90 21.64 3.73
C SER A 257 -4.09 22.58 2.85
N LEU A 258 -3.52 22.05 1.74
CA LEU A 258 -2.85 22.84 0.71
C LEU A 258 -3.82 23.67 -0.14
N GLY A 259 -5.12 23.37 -0.10
CA GLY A 259 -6.13 23.98 -0.96
C GLY A 259 -6.08 23.50 -2.41
N TRP A 260 -5.52 22.31 -2.65
CA TRP A 260 -5.42 21.74 -4.01
C TRP A 260 -6.64 20.93 -4.40
N ILE A 261 -7.41 20.45 -3.42
CA ILE A 261 -8.73 19.83 -3.58
C ILE A 261 -9.73 20.43 -2.62
N GLY A 262 -11.03 20.19 -2.86
CA GLY A 262 -12.13 20.55 -1.96
C GLY A 262 -12.20 19.66 -0.70
N PRO A 263 -13.23 19.87 0.15
CA PRO A 263 -13.43 19.08 1.36
C PRO A 263 -14.07 17.70 1.11
N GLU A 264 -14.60 17.48 -0.09
CA GLU A 264 -15.26 16.22 -0.46
C GLU A 264 -14.25 15.08 -0.39
N ARG A 265 -14.69 13.94 0.16
CA ARG A 265 -13.87 12.73 0.31
C ARG A 265 -14.55 11.53 -0.36
N PRO A 266 -13.78 10.65 -0.98
CA PRO A 266 -14.33 9.38 -1.46
C PRO A 266 -14.71 8.48 -0.28
N LYS A 267 -15.73 7.67 -0.45
CA LYS A 267 -15.97 6.51 0.39
C LYS A 267 -14.77 5.56 0.28
N MET A 268 -14.03 5.36 1.36
CA MET A 268 -12.92 4.40 1.39
C MET A 268 -13.45 2.99 1.67
N ILE A 269 -13.28 2.10 0.71
CA ILE A 269 -13.76 0.71 0.82
C ILE A 269 -12.57 -0.19 1.12
N ALA A 270 -12.50 -0.69 2.36
CA ALA A 270 -11.48 -1.64 2.80
C ALA A 270 -11.89 -3.05 2.42
N VAL A 271 -11.16 -3.70 1.51
CA VAL A 271 -11.49 -5.04 1.01
C VAL A 271 -10.55 -6.08 1.60
N GLN A 272 -11.09 -7.15 2.18
CA GLN A 272 -10.35 -8.29 2.72
C GLN A 272 -10.83 -9.61 2.14
N ALA A 273 -10.02 -10.66 2.29
CA ALA A 273 -10.43 -12.03 1.98
C ALA A 273 -11.28 -12.61 3.12
N ALA A 274 -12.33 -13.33 2.81
CA ALA A 274 -13.22 -13.93 3.83
C ALA A 274 -12.48 -14.89 4.77
N GLY A 275 -11.43 -15.57 4.29
CA GLY A 275 -10.58 -16.42 5.12
C GLY A 275 -9.58 -15.67 6.01
N CYS A 276 -9.48 -14.32 5.91
CA CYS A 276 -8.66 -13.46 6.78
C CYS A 276 -9.19 -12.02 6.77
N ALA A 277 -10.26 -11.75 7.54
CA ALA A 277 -10.98 -10.48 7.53
C ALA A 277 -11.07 -9.80 8.91
N PRO A 278 -9.94 -9.57 9.63
CA PRO A 278 -9.98 -8.99 10.97
C PRO A 278 -10.53 -7.55 11.00
N ILE A 279 -10.27 -6.75 9.94
CA ILE A 279 -10.78 -5.37 9.83
C ILE A 279 -12.29 -5.38 9.60
N VAL A 280 -12.79 -6.23 8.70
CA VAL A 280 -14.23 -6.37 8.43
C VAL A 280 -14.97 -6.78 9.71
N ARG A 281 -14.49 -7.81 10.41
CA ARG A 281 -15.07 -8.25 11.69
C ARG A 281 -15.10 -7.12 12.73
N ALA A 282 -14.05 -6.31 12.81
CA ALA A 282 -14.00 -5.17 13.73
C ALA A 282 -14.97 -4.06 13.30
N TRP A 283 -15.09 -3.81 11.99
CA TRP A 283 -16.03 -2.85 11.41
C TRP A 283 -17.48 -3.22 11.75
N GLU A 284 -17.88 -4.45 11.48
CA GLU A 284 -19.23 -4.98 11.77
C GLU A 284 -19.59 -4.95 13.26
N ALA A 285 -18.56 -5.16 14.11
CA ALA A 285 -18.73 -5.07 15.57
C ALA A 285 -18.70 -3.63 16.12
N GLY A 286 -18.51 -2.60 15.29
CA GLY A 286 -18.34 -1.22 15.72
C GLY A 286 -17.07 -0.98 16.56
N ALA A 287 -16.09 -1.93 16.54
CA ALA A 287 -14.89 -1.87 17.35
C ALA A 287 -13.86 -0.88 16.77
N SER A 288 -13.09 -0.23 17.64
CA SER A 288 -12.02 0.68 17.25
C SER A 288 -10.75 -0.03 16.76
N GLU A 289 -10.58 -1.32 17.09
CA GLU A 289 -9.43 -2.16 16.75
C GLU A 289 -9.88 -3.56 16.38
N SER A 290 -9.10 -4.24 15.52
CA SER A 290 -9.34 -5.63 15.18
C SER A 290 -8.80 -6.57 16.27
N ARG A 291 -9.28 -7.82 16.28
CA ARG A 291 -8.70 -8.94 17.03
C ARG A 291 -7.96 -9.86 16.08
N TYR A 292 -6.98 -10.59 16.60
CA TYR A 292 -6.24 -11.59 15.83
C TYR A 292 -7.19 -12.56 15.14
N TRP A 293 -6.91 -12.91 13.88
CA TRP A 293 -7.66 -13.85 13.06
C TRP A 293 -6.98 -15.21 13.08
N GLU A 294 -7.69 -16.19 13.65
CA GLU A 294 -7.19 -17.57 13.71
C GLU A 294 -7.36 -18.28 12.36
N ASN A 295 -6.46 -19.22 12.06
CA ASN A 295 -6.51 -20.06 10.87
C ASN A 295 -6.66 -19.27 9.56
N ALA A 296 -5.90 -18.20 9.42
CA ALA A 296 -5.93 -17.34 8.23
C ALA A 296 -5.51 -18.11 6.97
N VAL A 297 -6.43 -18.19 6.00
CA VAL A 297 -6.21 -18.84 4.71
C VAL A 297 -6.86 -18.04 3.59
N THR A 298 -6.14 -17.83 2.48
CA THR A 298 -6.66 -17.22 1.24
C THR A 298 -5.63 -17.37 0.13
N VAL A 299 -6.06 -17.42 -1.12
CA VAL A 299 -5.19 -17.38 -2.32
C VAL A 299 -4.49 -16.01 -2.48
N ALA A 300 -5.06 -14.96 -1.92
CA ALA A 300 -4.49 -13.61 -1.93
C ALA A 300 -3.49 -13.43 -0.78
N SER A 301 -2.25 -13.86 -0.95
CA SER A 301 -1.22 -13.83 0.10
C SER A 301 -1.01 -12.45 0.71
N GLY A 302 -1.18 -11.36 -0.07
CA GLY A 302 -1.09 -9.98 0.41
C GLY A 302 -2.23 -9.53 1.32
N LEU A 303 -3.37 -10.27 1.34
CA LEU A 303 -4.48 -10.06 2.27
C LEU A 303 -4.39 -10.94 3.52
N ARG A 304 -3.51 -11.94 3.57
CA ARG A 304 -3.33 -12.85 4.70
C ARG A 304 -2.54 -12.18 5.84
N VAL A 305 -3.18 -11.21 6.48
CA VAL A 305 -2.63 -10.45 7.62
C VAL A 305 -3.56 -10.58 8.83
N PRO A 306 -3.31 -11.56 9.72
CA PRO A 306 -4.20 -11.87 10.86
C PRO A 306 -4.39 -10.72 11.84
N LYS A 307 -3.42 -9.83 11.98
CA LYS A 307 -3.49 -8.61 12.78
C LYS A 307 -2.58 -7.54 12.18
N ALA A 308 -3.15 -6.40 11.82
CA ALA A 308 -2.39 -5.23 11.37
C ALA A 308 -2.11 -4.29 12.54
N ILE A 309 -0.89 -3.75 12.63
CA ILE A 309 -0.51 -2.81 13.70
C ILE A 309 -1.31 -1.50 13.60
N GLY A 310 -1.65 -1.08 12.38
CA GLY A 310 -2.38 0.15 12.10
C GLY A 310 -3.87 -0.05 11.80
N ASP A 311 -4.49 -1.13 12.30
CA ASP A 311 -5.90 -1.44 12.05
C ASP A 311 -6.85 -0.31 12.46
N PHE A 312 -6.58 0.35 13.59
CA PHE A 312 -7.34 1.51 14.07
C PHE A 312 -7.28 2.69 13.09
N LEU A 313 -6.15 2.92 12.41
CA LEU A 313 -6.03 3.96 11.39
C LEU A 313 -6.85 3.63 10.14
N VAL A 314 -6.90 2.36 9.75
CA VAL A 314 -7.78 1.89 8.66
C VAL A 314 -9.24 2.10 9.04
N LEU A 315 -9.65 1.61 10.21
CA LEU A 315 -11.03 1.74 10.69
C LEU A 315 -11.48 3.21 10.82
N ASN A 316 -10.57 4.09 11.27
CA ASN A 316 -10.85 5.53 11.32
C ASN A 316 -11.06 6.11 9.92
N GLY A 317 -10.15 5.84 8.96
CA GLY A 317 -10.29 6.34 7.59
C GLY A 317 -11.57 5.85 6.91
N VAL A 318 -11.97 4.60 7.14
CA VAL A 318 -13.23 4.03 6.63
C VAL A 318 -14.43 4.75 7.25
N ARG A 319 -14.42 5.02 8.56
CA ARG A 319 -15.52 5.74 9.25
C ARG A 319 -15.63 7.20 8.82
N GLU A 320 -14.52 7.90 8.84
CA GLU A 320 -14.46 9.34 8.49
C GLU A 320 -14.87 9.59 7.04
N SER A 321 -14.66 8.61 6.15
CA SER A 321 -15.05 8.70 4.75
C SER A 321 -16.48 8.26 4.46
N ALA A 322 -17.27 7.89 5.46
CA ALA A 322 -18.56 7.19 5.27
C ALA A 322 -18.46 5.96 4.36
N GLY A 323 -17.29 5.32 4.35
CA GLY A 323 -16.99 4.10 3.61
C GLY A 323 -17.47 2.83 4.31
N THR A 324 -16.94 1.68 3.91
CA THR A 324 -17.25 0.39 4.52
C THR A 324 -16.09 -0.59 4.42
N ALA A 325 -16.19 -1.73 5.12
CA ALA A 325 -15.26 -2.83 5.00
C ALA A 325 -16.00 -4.08 4.49
N VAL A 326 -15.43 -4.78 3.50
CA VAL A 326 -16.06 -5.90 2.80
C VAL A 326 -15.13 -7.10 2.78
N ALA A 327 -15.65 -8.29 3.14
CA ALA A 327 -14.96 -9.56 2.98
C ALA A 327 -15.44 -10.26 1.69
N VAL A 328 -14.50 -10.75 0.88
CA VAL A 328 -14.74 -11.42 -0.41
C VAL A 328 -14.22 -12.83 -0.33
N SER A 329 -14.98 -13.82 -0.82
CA SER A 329 -14.51 -15.21 -0.90
C SER A 329 -13.40 -15.36 -1.96
N ASP A 330 -12.54 -16.37 -1.82
CA ASP A 330 -11.50 -16.64 -2.81
C ASP A 330 -12.12 -16.94 -4.20
N GLN A 331 -13.27 -17.64 -4.25
CA GLN A 331 -13.96 -17.90 -5.51
C GLN A 331 -14.47 -16.61 -6.17
N ASP A 332 -15.17 -15.73 -5.44
CA ASP A 332 -15.66 -14.46 -5.99
C ASP A 332 -14.48 -13.59 -6.47
N MET A 333 -13.37 -13.63 -5.75
CA MET A 333 -12.13 -12.92 -6.08
C MET A 333 -11.56 -13.41 -7.43
N LEU A 334 -11.45 -14.73 -7.62
CA LEU A 334 -10.94 -15.32 -8.85
C LEU A 334 -11.88 -15.07 -10.04
N ASP A 335 -13.19 -15.19 -9.84
CA ASP A 335 -14.18 -14.92 -10.88
C ASP A 335 -14.18 -13.44 -11.30
N ALA A 336 -14.09 -12.53 -10.35
CA ALA A 336 -13.96 -11.09 -10.62
C ALA A 336 -12.63 -10.75 -11.32
N GLY A 337 -11.54 -11.46 -11.02
CA GLY A 337 -10.28 -11.30 -11.72
C GLY A 337 -10.34 -11.78 -13.16
N ARG A 338 -11.01 -12.90 -13.43
CA ARG A 338 -11.28 -13.35 -14.80
C ARG A 338 -12.15 -12.35 -15.56
N LEU A 339 -13.19 -11.80 -14.90
CA LEU A 339 -14.01 -10.75 -15.49
C LEU A 339 -13.16 -9.54 -15.89
N LEU A 340 -12.30 -9.02 -14.99
CA LEU A 340 -11.41 -7.90 -15.28
C LEU A 340 -10.49 -8.19 -16.48
N ALA A 341 -9.89 -9.39 -16.51
CA ALA A 341 -9.02 -9.79 -17.61
C ALA A 341 -9.78 -9.92 -18.94
N GLN A 342 -10.97 -10.51 -18.95
CA GLN A 342 -11.79 -10.72 -20.16
C GLN A 342 -12.41 -9.43 -20.70
N THR A 343 -12.73 -8.47 -19.82
CA THR A 343 -13.35 -7.21 -20.24
C THR A 343 -12.30 -6.17 -20.62
N GLU A 344 -11.21 -6.04 -19.86
CA GLU A 344 -10.28 -4.92 -19.99
C GLU A 344 -8.83 -5.34 -20.32
N GLY A 345 -8.54 -6.64 -20.41
CA GLY A 345 -7.19 -7.14 -20.66
C GLY A 345 -6.23 -6.94 -19.47
N ILE A 346 -6.73 -6.71 -18.27
CA ILE A 346 -5.92 -6.46 -17.06
C ILE A 346 -5.81 -7.76 -16.28
N PHE A 347 -4.64 -8.41 -16.33
CA PHE A 347 -4.35 -9.59 -15.52
C PHE A 347 -3.78 -9.17 -14.17
N GLY A 348 -4.69 -8.82 -13.26
CA GLY A 348 -4.38 -8.32 -11.92
C GLY A 348 -4.07 -9.44 -10.91
N ALA A 349 -3.47 -9.05 -9.79
CA ALA A 349 -3.30 -9.93 -8.64
C ALA A 349 -4.68 -10.23 -7.98
N PRO A 350 -4.83 -11.38 -7.26
CA PRO A 350 -6.06 -11.70 -6.54
C PRO A 350 -6.53 -10.59 -5.60
N GLU A 351 -5.60 -9.87 -4.99
CA GLU A 351 -5.90 -8.71 -4.14
C GLU A 351 -6.67 -7.60 -4.89
N GLY A 352 -6.25 -7.28 -6.13
CA GLY A 352 -6.95 -6.31 -6.98
C GLY A 352 -8.31 -6.83 -7.44
N ALA A 353 -8.39 -8.10 -7.78
CA ALA A 353 -9.61 -8.79 -8.15
C ALA A 353 -10.66 -8.77 -7.02
N ALA A 354 -10.24 -8.88 -5.75
CA ALA A 354 -11.12 -8.73 -4.60
C ALA A 354 -11.86 -7.39 -4.59
N CYS A 355 -11.21 -6.31 -5.05
CA CYS A 355 -11.83 -5.00 -5.12
C CYS A 355 -12.91 -4.94 -6.20
N VAL A 356 -12.75 -5.65 -7.32
CA VAL A 356 -13.79 -5.78 -8.36
C VAL A 356 -15.01 -6.54 -7.80
N ALA A 357 -14.80 -7.66 -7.11
CA ALA A 357 -15.88 -8.42 -6.47
C ALA A 357 -16.61 -7.59 -5.39
N ALA A 358 -15.88 -6.81 -4.60
CA ALA A 358 -16.48 -5.91 -3.63
C ALA A 358 -17.33 -4.81 -4.30
N ALA A 359 -16.87 -4.26 -5.45
CA ALA A 359 -17.63 -3.26 -6.20
C ALA A 359 -18.95 -3.86 -6.74
N GLN A 360 -18.91 -5.05 -7.32
CA GLN A 360 -20.12 -5.77 -7.76
C GLN A 360 -21.12 -5.95 -6.62
N ARG A 361 -20.63 -6.35 -5.44
CA ARG A 361 -21.47 -6.58 -4.27
C ARG A 361 -22.11 -5.28 -3.77
N LEU A 362 -21.33 -4.22 -3.58
CA LEU A 362 -21.82 -2.96 -2.98
C LEU A 362 -22.78 -2.19 -3.92
N LEU A 363 -22.60 -2.29 -5.24
CA LEU A 363 -23.57 -1.77 -6.22
C LEU A 363 -24.88 -2.55 -6.16
N ARG A 364 -24.83 -3.89 -6.14
CA ARG A 364 -26.01 -4.75 -6.05
C ARG A 364 -26.79 -4.57 -4.73
N GLU A 365 -26.08 -4.30 -3.62
CA GLU A 365 -26.68 -4.05 -2.31
C GLU A 365 -27.18 -2.59 -2.16
N GLY A 366 -26.93 -1.72 -3.14
CA GLY A 366 -27.37 -0.32 -3.11
C GLY A 366 -26.59 0.57 -2.14
N PHE A 367 -25.41 0.13 -1.65
CA PHE A 367 -24.51 0.98 -0.87
C PHE A 367 -23.85 2.06 -1.72
N LEU A 368 -23.61 1.76 -2.98
CA LEU A 368 -23.14 2.68 -4.02
C LEU A 368 -24.23 2.89 -5.06
N ALA A 369 -24.34 4.12 -5.55
CA ALA A 369 -25.26 4.46 -6.62
C ALA A 369 -24.66 4.08 -7.99
N SER A 370 -25.50 3.82 -8.97
CA SER A 370 -25.07 3.49 -10.34
C SER A 370 -24.38 4.66 -11.06
N ASP A 371 -24.55 5.89 -10.60
CA ASP A 371 -23.92 7.09 -11.12
C ASP A 371 -22.63 7.48 -10.34
N ASP A 372 -22.27 6.78 -9.26
CA ASP A 372 -21.00 6.96 -8.58
C ASP A 372 -19.81 6.67 -9.52
N GLU A 373 -18.74 7.47 -9.40
CA GLU A 373 -17.45 7.24 -10.05
C GLU A 373 -16.58 6.37 -9.12
N LEU A 374 -16.21 5.20 -9.60
CA LEU A 374 -15.49 4.21 -8.81
C LEU A 374 -14.01 4.14 -9.24
N VAL A 375 -13.10 4.12 -8.28
CA VAL A 375 -11.69 3.80 -8.53
C VAL A 375 -11.32 2.50 -7.81
N ILE A 376 -10.89 1.51 -8.59
CA ILE A 376 -10.49 0.18 -8.14
C ILE A 376 -8.96 0.08 -8.22
N TYR A 377 -8.30 -0.19 -7.10
CA TYR A 377 -6.86 -0.39 -7.06
C TYR A 377 -6.49 -1.83 -7.41
N ASN A 378 -5.91 -2.04 -8.61
CA ASN A 378 -5.16 -3.26 -8.91
C ASN A 378 -3.75 -3.10 -8.36
N THR A 379 -3.46 -3.70 -7.21
CA THR A 379 -2.23 -3.47 -6.45
C THR A 379 -1.03 -4.28 -6.92
N GLY A 380 -1.20 -5.18 -7.90
CA GLY A 380 -0.10 -5.98 -8.43
C GLY A 380 -0.50 -6.81 -9.63
N THR A 381 0.51 -7.39 -10.29
CA THR A 381 0.33 -8.27 -11.45
C THR A 381 -0.10 -9.67 -11.06
N GLY A 382 -0.99 -10.29 -11.85
CA GLY A 382 -1.39 -11.69 -11.73
C GLY A 382 -0.25 -12.68 -11.97
N LEU A 383 0.79 -12.26 -12.70
CA LEU A 383 1.94 -13.11 -13.02
C LEU A 383 2.72 -13.61 -11.77
N LYS A 384 2.55 -12.96 -10.64
CA LYS A 384 3.16 -13.40 -9.37
C LYS A 384 2.32 -14.42 -8.60
N TYR A 385 1.15 -14.77 -9.11
CA TYR A 385 0.14 -15.59 -8.44
C TYR A 385 -0.40 -16.69 -9.35
N LEU A 386 0.43 -17.22 -10.25
CA LEU A 386 -0.04 -18.21 -11.23
C LEU A 386 -0.68 -19.40 -10.55
N GLU A 387 -0.15 -19.83 -9.41
CA GLU A 387 -0.68 -20.95 -8.63
C GLU A 387 -2.10 -20.69 -8.08
N ALA A 388 -2.49 -19.41 -7.93
CA ALA A 388 -3.85 -19.04 -7.53
C ALA A 388 -4.83 -19.09 -8.72
N TRP A 389 -4.35 -18.80 -9.93
CA TRP A 389 -5.17 -18.75 -11.15
C TRP A 389 -5.35 -20.12 -11.80
N ASP A 390 -4.34 -20.98 -11.63
CA ASP A 390 -4.32 -22.36 -12.14
C ASP A 390 -3.84 -23.33 -11.02
N PRO A 391 -4.73 -23.67 -10.06
CA PRO A 391 -4.32 -24.45 -8.89
C PRO A 391 -3.97 -25.91 -9.19
N VAL A 392 -4.32 -26.44 -10.36
CA VAL A 392 -4.18 -27.87 -10.68
C VAL A 392 -3.04 -28.12 -11.68
N GLY A 393 -2.52 -27.09 -12.34
CA GLY A 393 -1.49 -27.22 -13.38
C GLY A 393 -1.94 -28.23 -14.44
N GLU A 394 -3.12 -28.02 -15.03
CA GLU A 394 -3.57 -28.86 -16.15
C GLU A 394 -2.49 -28.83 -17.23
N GLU A 395 -2.00 -29.98 -17.63
CA GLU A 395 -1.04 -30.13 -18.70
C GLU A 395 -1.59 -29.46 -19.96
N PHE A 396 -0.89 -28.42 -20.43
CA PHE A 396 -1.14 -27.81 -21.71
C PHE A 396 -0.65 -28.70 -22.82
#